data_b526547fd6cc49f7e42729f43358859b
#
_entry.id   b526547fd6cc49f7e42729f43358859b
#
_cell.length_a   1.000
_cell.length_b   1.000
_cell.length_c   1.000
_cell.angle_alpha   90.00
_cell.angle_beta   90.00
_cell.angle_gamma   90.00
#
_symmetry.space_group_name_H-M   'P 1'
#
loop_
_entity.id
_entity.type
_entity.pdbx_description
1 polymer ?
#
loop_
_entity_poly.entity_id
_entity_poly.type
_entity_poly.pdbx_seq_one_letter_code
_entity_poly.pdbx_strand_id
1 'polypeptide(L)'
;QTKSEVLEEYAVRLDDLVKRGRVRGFVTDAEVLNFFPHLERHLDFLETVYERLDNEGIRVRESSSLIAKVSSEREEISAKELKNATRIAQGLPDAVQMYLKEIGRTPLLTSKGEKELAKRVEREDEEARKKLIQANLRLVVSIAKRYINRSPHLSILDLIQEGNIGLSRAVDKFDYHRGFKFSTYATWWIRQAITRALADYSRTIRIPVHMVETITKYMQAKRRLMQELGREPLPEEVAAELGVEVEKVHYIQKISQEVISLESPIGDDDEDSTLSDFIKDESTLSPDEAANLALLKDQIQEVMADLTEREQRILAMRFGLDDGITHTLEEVGKVFGVTRERIRQIEAKALERIRGNEKVKKL
;
A
#
# COMPACT_ATOMS: atom_id res chain seq x y z
N GLN A 1 -14.62 20.94 39.38
CA GLN A 1 -13.88 22.09 38.83
C GLN A 1 -14.78 23.31 38.85
N THR A 2 -14.30 24.40 39.39
CA THR A 2 -15.07 25.65 39.49
C THR A 2 -15.19 26.30 38.12
N LYS A 3 -16.34 26.97 37.83
CA LYS A 3 -16.67 27.59 36.54
C LYS A 3 -15.58 28.57 36.05
N SER A 4 -14.77 29.15 36.92
CA SER A 4 -13.64 30.03 36.60
C SER A 4 -12.39 29.30 36.09
N GLU A 5 -12.06 28.13 36.61
CA GLU A 5 -10.90 27.34 36.20
C GLU A 5 -11.08 26.78 34.76
N VAL A 6 -12.31 26.39 34.40
CA VAL A 6 -12.62 25.91 33.03
C VAL A 6 -12.53 27.04 32.00
N LEU A 7 -12.93 28.27 32.37
CA LEU A 7 -12.85 29.43 31.46
C LEU A 7 -11.40 29.89 31.23
N GLU A 8 -10.53 29.79 32.24
CA GLU A 8 -9.10 30.10 32.09
C GLU A 8 -8.40 29.06 31.20
N GLU A 9 -8.71 27.78 31.35
CA GLU A 9 -8.19 26.73 30.50
C GLU A 9 -8.66 26.88 29.02
N TYR A 10 -9.92 27.33 28.84
CA TYR A 10 -10.46 27.60 27.51
C TYR A 10 -9.82 28.83 26.85
N ALA A 11 -9.42 29.84 27.61
CA ALA A 11 -8.72 31.01 27.08
C ALA A 11 -7.33 30.66 26.52
N VAL A 12 -6.59 29.78 27.19
CA VAL A 12 -5.28 29.27 26.67
C VAL A 12 -5.47 28.44 25.40
N ARG A 13 -6.47 27.59 25.35
CA ARG A 13 -6.79 26.78 24.18
C ARG A 13 -7.26 27.63 22.99
N LEU A 14 -7.93 28.76 23.26
CA LEU A 14 -8.35 29.70 22.21
C LEU A 14 -7.14 30.34 21.53
N ASP A 15 -6.12 30.73 22.26
CA ASP A 15 -4.90 31.32 21.70
C ASP A 15 -4.15 30.27 20.80
N ASP A 16 -4.17 28.99 21.17
CA ASP A 16 -3.60 27.95 20.36
C ASP A 16 -4.42 27.67 19.07
N LEU A 17 -5.76 27.74 19.15
CA LEU A 17 -6.64 27.64 18.00
C LEU A 17 -6.42 28.81 17.03
N VAL A 18 -6.30 30.04 17.54
CA VAL A 18 -6.02 31.26 16.77
C VAL A 18 -4.65 31.16 16.10
N LYS A 19 -3.62 30.71 16.79
CA LYS A 19 -2.28 30.50 16.18
C LYS A 19 -2.34 29.53 15.00
N ARG A 20 -3.08 28.42 15.12
CA ARG A 20 -3.28 27.47 14.03
C ARG A 20 -4.11 28.07 12.89
N GLY A 21 -5.17 28.79 13.22
CA GLY A 21 -6.02 29.47 12.25
C GLY A 21 -5.30 30.56 11.47
N ARG A 22 -4.37 31.31 12.08
CA ARG A 22 -3.55 32.33 11.40
C ARG A 22 -2.66 31.74 10.31
N VAL A 23 -2.07 30.56 10.55
CA VAL A 23 -1.20 29.89 9.56
C VAL A 23 -2.01 29.40 8.35
N ARG A 24 -3.26 29.02 8.55
CA ARG A 24 -4.13 28.40 7.53
C ARG A 24 -5.14 29.38 6.92
N GLY A 25 -5.46 30.47 7.58
CA GLY A 25 -6.50 31.44 7.19
C GLY A 25 -7.95 30.98 7.47
N PHE A 26 -8.14 29.78 8.02
CA PHE A 26 -9.46 29.25 8.39
C PHE A 26 -9.35 28.21 9.53
N VAL A 27 -10.49 27.97 10.21
CA VAL A 27 -10.68 26.93 11.23
C VAL A 27 -11.98 26.21 10.92
N THR A 28 -12.07 24.89 11.18
CA THR A 28 -13.30 24.12 10.96
C THR A 28 -14.13 24.00 12.25
N ASP A 29 -15.46 23.89 12.12
CA ASP A 29 -16.35 23.69 13.27
C ASP A 29 -15.98 22.45 14.09
N ALA A 30 -15.52 21.38 13.43
CA ALA A 30 -15.05 20.18 14.11
C ALA A 30 -13.79 20.44 14.95
N GLU A 31 -12.88 21.32 14.50
CA GLU A 31 -11.72 21.73 15.29
C GLU A 31 -12.15 22.55 16.51
N VAL A 32 -13.09 23.48 16.34
CA VAL A 32 -13.64 24.26 17.47
C VAL A 32 -14.25 23.32 18.51
N LEU A 33 -15.05 22.34 18.12
CA LEU A 33 -15.65 21.35 19.02
C LEU A 33 -14.63 20.42 19.69
N ASN A 34 -13.56 20.05 18.97
CA ASN A 34 -12.48 19.23 19.53
C ASN A 34 -11.63 19.98 20.57
N PHE A 35 -11.39 21.28 20.35
CA PHE A 35 -10.67 22.12 21.32
C PHE A 35 -11.52 22.42 22.56
N PHE A 36 -12.84 22.47 22.42
CA PHE A 36 -13.80 22.81 23.48
C PHE A 36 -14.91 21.74 23.62
N PRO A 37 -14.63 20.58 24.19
CA PRO A 37 -15.53 19.40 24.18
C PRO A 37 -16.85 19.58 24.93
N HIS A 38 -17.07 20.68 25.66
CA HIS A 38 -18.33 20.96 26.36
C HIS A 38 -18.89 22.36 26.08
N LEU A 39 -18.62 22.87 24.87
CA LEU A 39 -19.00 24.23 24.46
C LEU A 39 -20.52 24.45 24.47
N GLU A 40 -21.31 23.37 24.28
CA GLU A 40 -22.78 23.40 24.32
C GLU A 40 -23.36 23.94 25.66
N ARG A 41 -22.56 23.91 26.75
CA ARG A 41 -22.96 24.40 28.08
C ARG A 41 -22.57 25.86 28.35
N HIS A 42 -21.81 26.48 27.45
CA HIS A 42 -21.25 27.82 27.60
C HIS A 42 -21.41 28.66 26.33
N LEU A 43 -22.66 28.95 25.95
CA LEU A 43 -23.01 29.69 24.74
C LEU A 43 -22.38 31.09 24.68
N ASP A 44 -22.25 31.76 25.81
CA ASP A 44 -21.61 33.10 25.91
C ASP A 44 -20.11 33.05 25.51
N PHE A 45 -19.45 31.90 25.77
CA PHE A 45 -18.05 31.73 25.41
C PHE A 45 -17.91 31.38 23.91
N LEU A 46 -18.91 30.74 23.32
CA LEU A 46 -18.94 30.45 21.87
C LEU A 46 -18.93 31.76 21.08
N GLU A 47 -19.72 32.73 21.45
CA GLU A 47 -19.76 34.05 20.80
C GLU A 47 -18.38 34.74 20.87
N THR A 48 -17.71 34.68 22.02
CA THR A 48 -16.35 35.23 22.17
C THR A 48 -15.30 34.52 21.32
N VAL A 49 -15.45 33.22 21.12
CA VAL A 49 -14.56 32.43 20.20
C VAL A 49 -14.76 32.91 18.78
N TYR A 50 -16.00 33.03 18.28
CA TYR A 50 -16.28 33.49 16.91
C TYR A 50 -15.86 34.94 16.71
N GLU A 51 -16.15 35.87 17.65
CA GLU A 51 -15.70 37.25 17.57
C GLU A 51 -14.16 37.37 17.49
N ARG A 52 -13.44 36.55 18.27
CA ARG A 52 -11.98 36.54 18.25
C ARG A 52 -11.42 36.03 16.94
N LEU A 53 -12.04 34.97 16.34
CA LEU A 53 -11.64 34.44 15.04
C LEU A 53 -11.92 35.43 13.91
N ASP A 54 -13.07 36.11 13.92
CA ASP A 54 -13.42 37.13 12.94
C ASP A 54 -12.51 38.38 13.02
N ASN A 55 -12.18 38.83 14.22
CA ASN A 55 -11.24 39.94 14.42
C ASN A 55 -9.83 39.63 13.92
N GLU A 56 -9.43 38.37 13.90
CA GLU A 56 -8.14 37.90 13.36
C GLU A 56 -8.21 37.54 11.88
N GLY A 57 -9.37 37.72 11.22
CA GLY A 57 -9.57 37.41 9.80
C GLY A 57 -9.61 35.92 9.47
N ILE A 58 -9.85 35.08 10.48
CA ILE A 58 -9.88 33.63 10.34
C ILE A 58 -11.32 33.20 10.06
N ARG A 59 -11.59 32.63 8.90
CA ARG A 59 -12.92 32.15 8.52
C ARG A 59 -13.23 30.81 9.14
N VAL A 60 -14.39 30.69 9.80
CA VAL A 60 -14.90 29.41 10.25
C VAL A 60 -15.64 28.71 9.10
N ARG A 61 -15.25 27.48 8.76
CA ARG A 61 -15.89 26.67 7.72
C ARG A 61 -16.61 25.48 8.33
N GLU A 62 -17.85 25.27 7.93
CA GLU A 62 -18.61 24.09 8.34
C GLU A 62 -17.99 22.82 7.76
N SER A 63 -17.51 21.95 8.64
CA SER A 63 -17.02 20.61 8.26
C SER A 63 -18.15 19.63 7.92
N SER A 64 -19.40 20.00 8.20
CA SER A 64 -20.60 19.16 8.00
C SER A 64 -20.82 18.70 6.56
N SER A 65 -20.37 19.47 5.55
CA SER A 65 -20.54 19.08 4.14
C SER A 65 -19.56 17.99 3.67
N LEU A 66 -18.43 17.79 4.36
CA LEU A 66 -17.41 16.80 4.00
C LEU A 66 -17.49 15.52 4.84
N ILE A 67 -17.81 15.63 6.12
CA ILE A 67 -18.02 14.48 7.00
C ILE A 67 -19.39 13.85 6.75
N ALA A 68 -20.41 14.62 6.40
CA ALA A 68 -21.72 14.10 5.99
C ALA A 68 -21.65 13.17 4.77
N LYS A 69 -20.73 13.41 3.82
CA LYS A 69 -20.51 12.49 2.69
C LYS A 69 -19.80 11.19 3.06
N VAL A 70 -19.01 11.15 4.13
CA VAL A 70 -18.31 9.93 4.58
C VAL A 70 -19.07 9.19 5.68
N SER A 71 -19.84 9.90 6.51
CA SER A 71 -20.65 9.29 7.59
C SER A 71 -22.10 9.04 7.23
N SER A 72 -22.65 9.69 6.19
CA SER A 72 -24.02 9.47 5.69
C SER A 72 -24.15 8.27 4.76
N GLU A 73 -23.11 7.51 4.47
CA GLU A 73 -23.21 6.20 3.82
C GLU A 73 -23.71 5.07 4.77
N ARG A 74 -24.61 5.39 5.68
CA ARG A 74 -25.67 4.46 6.08
C ARG A 74 -26.75 4.41 4.98
N GLU A 75 -26.30 4.39 3.72
CA GLU A 75 -27.21 4.15 2.60
C GLU A 75 -27.71 2.71 2.70
N GLU A 76 -28.91 2.53 3.23
CA GLU A 76 -29.67 1.31 2.99
C GLU A 76 -29.82 1.20 1.47
N ILE A 77 -29.08 0.26 0.87
CA ILE A 77 -29.15 0.01 -0.58
C ILE A 77 -30.60 -0.31 -0.91
N SER A 78 -31.22 0.58 -1.66
CA SER A 78 -32.66 0.50 -1.99
C SER A 78 -32.94 -0.75 -2.82
N ALA A 79 -34.11 -1.34 -2.65
CA ALA A 79 -34.59 -2.45 -3.49
C ALA A 79 -34.62 -2.10 -4.99
N LYS A 80 -34.75 -0.81 -5.35
CA LYS A 80 -34.61 -0.31 -6.74
C LYS A 80 -33.14 -0.40 -7.22
N GLU A 81 -32.16 -0.08 -6.39
CA GLU A 81 -30.74 -0.18 -6.73
C GLU A 81 -30.31 -1.63 -6.89
N LEU A 82 -30.80 -2.54 -6.04
CA LEU A 82 -30.58 -3.98 -6.18
C LEU A 82 -31.17 -4.53 -7.49
N LYS A 83 -32.34 -4.05 -7.93
CA LYS A 83 -32.94 -4.42 -9.24
C LYS A 83 -32.12 -3.85 -10.40
N ASN A 84 -31.58 -2.63 -10.26
CA ASN A 84 -30.76 -1.98 -11.28
C ASN A 84 -29.31 -2.51 -11.32
N ALA A 85 -28.81 -3.13 -10.24
CA ALA A 85 -27.47 -3.70 -10.18
C ALA A 85 -27.23 -4.76 -11.27
N THR A 86 -28.28 -5.52 -11.63
CA THR A 86 -28.22 -6.56 -12.66
C THR A 86 -28.60 -6.08 -14.06
N ARG A 87 -28.96 -4.79 -14.24
CA ARG A 87 -29.17 -4.26 -15.59
C ARG A 87 -27.86 -4.28 -16.36
N ILE A 88 -27.89 -4.95 -17.51
CA ILE A 88 -26.76 -5.12 -18.41
C ILE A 88 -26.44 -3.76 -19.02
N ALA A 89 -25.27 -3.20 -18.67
CA ALA A 89 -24.74 -2.03 -19.36
C ALA A 89 -24.17 -2.49 -20.73
N GLN A 90 -24.51 -1.78 -21.80
CA GLN A 90 -23.91 -2.02 -23.13
C GLN A 90 -22.39 -1.82 -23.00
N GLY A 91 -21.60 -2.80 -23.46
CA GLY A 91 -20.13 -2.75 -23.45
C GLY A 91 -19.42 -3.57 -22.37
N LEU A 92 -20.16 -4.32 -21.52
CA LEU A 92 -19.51 -5.25 -20.58
C LEU A 92 -19.10 -6.56 -21.30
N PRO A 93 -17.98 -7.20 -20.89
CA PRO A 93 -17.58 -8.51 -21.41
C PRO A 93 -18.69 -9.56 -21.26
N ASP A 94 -18.80 -10.49 -22.20
CA ASP A 94 -19.85 -11.53 -22.22
C ASP A 94 -19.89 -12.36 -20.93
N ALA A 95 -18.75 -12.66 -20.33
CA ALA A 95 -18.65 -13.39 -19.06
C ALA A 95 -19.35 -12.63 -17.91
N VAL A 96 -19.20 -11.28 -17.86
CA VAL A 96 -19.86 -10.43 -16.85
C VAL A 96 -21.37 -10.44 -17.08
N GLN A 97 -21.79 -10.31 -18.34
CA GLN A 97 -23.21 -10.30 -18.71
C GLN A 97 -23.89 -11.64 -18.35
N MET A 98 -23.21 -12.76 -18.63
CA MET A 98 -23.71 -14.09 -18.29
C MET A 98 -23.88 -14.25 -16.78
N TYR A 99 -22.87 -13.84 -15.98
CA TYR A 99 -22.94 -13.86 -14.53
C TYR A 99 -24.10 -13.00 -14.00
N LEU A 100 -24.25 -11.76 -14.48
CA LEU A 100 -25.32 -10.86 -14.05
C LEU A 100 -26.71 -11.41 -14.40
N LYS A 101 -26.86 -12.10 -15.55
CA LYS A 101 -28.09 -12.76 -15.96
C LYS A 101 -28.43 -13.93 -15.03
N GLU A 102 -27.44 -14.71 -14.62
CA GLU A 102 -27.61 -15.85 -13.73
C GLU A 102 -28.05 -15.43 -12.32
N ILE A 103 -27.34 -14.48 -11.70
CA ILE A 103 -27.72 -13.99 -10.36
C ILE A 103 -29.06 -13.24 -10.38
N GLY A 104 -29.46 -12.68 -11.53
CA GLY A 104 -30.74 -12.00 -11.71
C GLY A 104 -31.97 -12.91 -11.59
N ARG A 105 -31.80 -14.23 -11.82
CA ARG A 105 -32.88 -15.23 -11.73
C ARG A 105 -33.31 -15.50 -10.29
N THR A 106 -32.40 -15.29 -9.32
CA THR A 106 -32.71 -15.55 -7.91
C THR A 106 -33.64 -14.47 -7.34
N PRO A 107 -34.77 -14.82 -6.74
CA PRO A 107 -35.70 -13.85 -6.16
C PRO A 107 -35.08 -13.20 -4.91
N LEU A 108 -35.43 -11.92 -4.68
CA LEU A 108 -35.02 -11.21 -3.47
C LEU A 108 -35.78 -11.77 -2.26
N LEU A 109 -35.07 -11.92 -1.14
CA LEU A 109 -35.66 -12.39 0.13
C LEU A 109 -36.45 -11.28 0.80
N THR A 110 -37.53 -11.68 1.48
CA THR A 110 -38.25 -10.83 2.41
C THR A 110 -37.56 -10.84 3.78
N SER A 111 -37.77 -9.82 4.60
CA SER A 111 -37.19 -9.76 5.96
C SER A 111 -37.57 -10.96 6.85
N LYS A 112 -38.73 -11.56 6.63
CA LYS A 112 -39.13 -12.82 7.32
C LYS A 112 -38.29 -14.00 6.81
N GLY A 113 -38.11 -14.12 5.49
CA GLY A 113 -37.30 -15.17 4.89
C GLY A 113 -35.81 -15.07 5.26
N GLU A 114 -35.25 -13.86 5.38
CA GLU A 114 -33.89 -13.65 5.89
C GLU A 114 -33.72 -14.23 7.31
N LYS A 115 -34.66 -13.92 8.21
CA LYS A 115 -34.66 -14.43 9.59
C LYS A 115 -34.79 -15.95 9.67
N GLU A 116 -35.68 -16.54 8.84
CA GLU A 116 -35.85 -18.00 8.81
C GLU A 116 -34.63 -18.73 8.30
N LEU A 117 -34.01 -18.21 7.22
CA LEU A 117 -32.75 -18.77 6.72
C LEU A 117 -31.62 -18.57 7.72
N ALA A 118 -31.51 -17.41 8.38
CA ALA A 118 -30.49 -17.15 9.40
C ALA A 118 -30.60 -18.15 10.58
N LYS A 119 -31.83 -18.47 11.04
CA LYS A 119 -32.05 -19.50 12.08
C LYS A 119 -31.58 -20.89 11.66
N ARG A 120 -31.73 -21.21 10.37
CA ARG A 120 -31.27 -22.51 9.84
C ARG A 120 -29.75 -22.54 9.68
N VAL A 121 -29.14 -21.42 9.28
CA VAL A 121 -27.67 -21.27 9.22
C VAL A 121 -27.04 -21.44 10.60
N GLU A 122 -27.64 -20.89 11.66
CA GLU A 122 -27.19 -21.08 13.04
C GLU A 122 -27.19 -22.57 13.46
N ARG A 123 -28.04 -23.39 12.84
CA ARG A 123 -28.08 -24.87 13.02
C ARG A 123 -27.16 -25.62 12.06
N GLU A 124 -26.22 -24.92 11.44
CA GLU A 124 -25.25 -25.48 10.48
C GLU A 124 -25.87 -26.08 9.20
N ASP A 125 -27.07 -25.58 8.77
CA ASP A 125 -27.71 -26.02 7.54
C ASP A 125 -27.02 -25.40 6.32
N GLU A 126 -26.22 -26.20 5.61
CA GLU A 126 -25.48 -25.82 4.41
C GLU A 126 -26.39 -25.36 3.24
N GLU A 127 -27.60 -25.93 3.11
CA GLU A 127 -28.52 -25.51 2.06
C GLU A 127 -29.08 -24.12 2.34
N ALA A 128 -29.40 -23.83 3.61
CA ALA A 128 -29.86 -22.49 4.00
C ALA A 128 -28.76 -21.45 3.82
N ARG A 129 -27.52 -21.81 4.14
CA ARG A 129 -26.33 -20.98 3.92
C ARG A 129 -26.15 -20.63 2.44
N LYS A 130 -26.19 -21.61 1.55
CA LYS A 130 -26.11 -21.42 0.10
C LYS A 130 -27.25 -20.52 -0.43
N LYS A 131 -28.49 -20.75 0.01
CA LYS A 131 -29.64 -19.93 -0.39
C LYS A 131 -29.53 -18.49 0.07
N LEU A 132 -29.04 -18.25 1.30
CA LEU A 132 -28.85 -16.89 1.83
C LEU A 132 -27.76 -16.15 1.07
N ILE A 133 -26.64 -16.82 0.70
CA ILE A 133 -25.58 -16.24 -0.15
C ILE A 133 -26.14 -15.90 -1.52
N GLN A 134 -26.77 -16.87 -2.23
CA GLN A 134 -27.27 -16.69 -3.59
C GLN A 134 -28.26 -15.52 -3.71
N ALA A 135 -29.16 -15.37 -2.75
CA ALA A 135 -30.14 -14.28 -2.74
C ALA A 135 -29.51 -12.89 -2.56
N ASN A 136 -28.28 -12.83 -2.00
CA ASN A 136 -27.58 -11.57 -1.72
C ASN A 136 -26.41 -11.27 -2.67
N LEU A 137 -26.17 -12.08 -3.71
CA LEU A 137 -25.11 -11.80 -4.71
C LEU A 137 -25.31 -10.44 -5.42
N ARG A 138 -26.56 -10.03 -5.62
CA ARG A 138 -26.89 -8.73 -6.22
C ARG A 138 -26.44 -7.55 -5.35
N LEU A 139 -26.40 -7.71 -4.03
CA LEU A 139 -25.87 -6.73 -3.09
C LEU A 139 -24.37 -6.55 -3.32
N VAL A 140 -23.62 -7.65 -3.49
CA VAL A 140 -22.19 -7.59 -3.79
C VAL A 140 -21.91 -6.81 -5.06
N VAL A 141 -22.66 -7.09 -6.15
CA VAL A 141 -22.51 -6.37 -7.43
C VAL A 141 -22.76 -4.87 -7.27
N SER A 142 -23.80 -4.49 -6.52
CA SER A 142 -24.12 -3.06 -6.31
C SER A 142 -22.99 -2.31 -5.60
N ILE A 143 -22.30 -2.99 -4.68
CA ILE A 143 -21.14 -2.43 -3.95
C ILE A 143 -19.91 -2.43 -4.84
N ALA A 144 -19.60 -3.55 -5.53
CA ALA A 144 -18.41 -3.70 -6.38
C ALA A 144 -18.39 -2.67 -7.53
N LYS A 145 -19.56 -2.33 -8.11
CA LYS A 145 -19.67 -1.29 -9.13
C LYS A 145 -19.09 0.07 -8.73
N ARG A 146 -19.08 0.42 -7.46
CA ARG A 146 -18.50 1.68 -6.96
C ARG A 146 -16.97 1.70 -6.95
N TYR A 147 -16.34 0.52 -7.12
CA TYR A 147 -14.90 0.33 -7.08
C TYR A 147 -14.30 0.02 -8.46
N ILE A 148 -15.11 0.02 -9.51
CA ILE A 148 -14.66 -0.12 -10.91
C ILE A 148 -13.70 1.03 -11.23
N ASN A 149 -12.68 0.76 -12.03
CA ASN A 149 -11.67 1.72 -12.49
C ASN A 149 -10.79 2.33 -11.38
N ARG A 150 -10.76 1.75 -10.18
CA ARG A 150 -9.79 2.16 -9.15
C ARG A 150 -8.42 1.51 -9.33
N SER A 151 -8.37 0.40 -10.05
CA SER A 151 -7.13 -0.28 -10.40
C SER A 151 -7.24 -0.80 -11.84
N PRO A 152 -6.20 -0.65 -12.68
CA PRO A 152 -6.18 -1.22 -14.02
C PRO A 152 -6.00 -2.75 -14.00
N HIS A 153 -5.50 -3.31 -12.91
CA HIS A 153 -5.15 -4.74 -12.80
C HIS A 153 -6.28 -5.63 -12.29
N LEU A 154 -7.37 -5.06 -11.74
CA LEU A 154 -8.49 -5.80 -11.20
C LEU A 154 -9.73 -5.62 -12.06
N SER A 155 -10.26 -6.70 -12.60
CA SER A 155 -11.54 -6.71 -13.31
C SER A 155 -12.72 -6.55 -12.36
N ILE A 156 -13.88 -6.18 -12.90
CA ILE A 156 -15.12 -6.15 -12.11
C ILE A 156 -15.46 -7.53 -11.52
N LEU A 157 -15.16 -8.62 -12.24
CA LEU A 157 -15.40 -9.98 -11.76
C LEU A 157 -14.55 -10.32 -10.56
N ASP A 158 -13.27 -9.90 -10.54
CA ASP A 158 -12.38 -10.10 -9.40
C ASP A 158 -12.92 -9.40 -8.15
N LEU A 159 -13.35 -8.14 -8.30
CA LEU A 159 -13.96 -7.37 -7.21
C LEU A 159 -15.24 -8.02 -6.70
N ILE A 160 -16.05 -8.59 -7.58
CA ILE A 160 -17.27 -9.32 -7.20
C ILE A 160 -16.89 -10.60 -6.45
N GLN A 161 -15.91 -11.38 -6.90
CA GLN A 161 -15.52 -12.62 -6.23
C GLN A 161 -14.93 -12.36 -4.84
N GLU A 162 -14.08 -11.36 -4.70
CA GLU A 162 -13.60 -10.94 -3.39
C GLU A 162 -14.74 -10.45 -2.48
N GLY A 163 -15.70 -9.71 -3.05
CA GLY A 163 -16.92 -9.33 -2.37
C GLY A 163 -17.80 -10.52 -1.95
N ASN A 164 -17.87 -11.60 -2.77
CA ASN A 164 -18.57 -12.83 -2.43
C ASN A 164 -17.91 -13.58 -1.26
N ILE A 165 -16.57 -13.55 -1.17
CA ILE A 165 -15.83 -14.07 -0.01
C ILE A 165 -16.22 -13.27 1.25
N GLY A 166 -16.30 -11.94 1.13
CA GLY A 166 -16.79 -11.07 2.20
C GLY A 166 -18.23 -11.38 2.62
N LEU A 167 -19.12 -11.60 1.65
CA LEU A 167 -20.51 -12.00 1.89
C LEU A 167 -20.62 -13.35 2.62
N SER A 168 -19.82 -14.35 2.21
CA SER A 168 -19.79 -15.65 2.90
C SER A 168 -19.42 -15.49 4.38
N ARG A 169 -18.38 -14.71 4.70
CA ARG A 169 -18.02 -14.40 6.08
C ARG A 169 -19.12 -13.65 6.85
N ALA A 170 -19.84 -12.78 6.15
CA ALA A 170 -20.97 -12.07 6.75
C ALA A 170 -22.11 -13.03 7.12
N VAL A 171 -22.41 -14.02 6.27
CA VAL A 171 -23.44 -15.05 6.54
C VAL A 171 -23.07 -15.88 7.76
N ASP A 172 -21.81 -16.31 7.85
CA ASP A 172 -21.33 -17.14 8.97
C ASP A 172 -21.33 -16.41 10.32
N LYS A 173 -21.26 -15.07 10.32
CA LYS A 173 -21.20 -14.24 11.54
C LYS A 173 -22.45 -13.41 11.82
N PHE A 174 -23.52 -13.62 11.05
CA PHE A 174 -24.73 -12.83 11.19
C PHE A 174 -25.58 -13.27 12.38
N ASP A 175 -25.88 -12.34 13.28
CA ASP A 175 -26.76 -12.53 14.42
C ASP A 175 -28.12 -11.83 14.17
N TYR A 176 -29.15 -12.63 13.91
CA TYR A 176 -30.51 -12.14 13.65
C TYR A 176 -31.22 -11.62 14.90
N HIS A 177 -30.75 -11.96 16.12
CA HIS A 177 -31.36 -11.51 17.37
C HIS A 177 -31.22 -10.00 17.57
N ARG A 178 -30.22 -9.38 16.96
CA ARG A 178 -29.97 -7.93 17.04
C ARG A 178 -31.01 -7.07 16.31
N GLY A 179 -31.90 -7.66 15.54
CA GLY A 179 -33.01 -6.96 14.86
C GLY A 179 -32.65 -6.15 13.63
N PHE A 180 -31.36 -6.08 13.24
CA PHE A 180 -30.92 -5.37 12.04
C PHE A 180 -31.13 -6.22 10.78
N LYS A 181 -31.28 -5.55 9.61
CA LYS A 181 -31.31 -6.23 8.31
C LYS A 181 -29.95 -6.84 7.99
N PHE A 182 -29.97 -8.01 7.34
CA PHE A 182 -28.74 -8.68 6.89
C PHE A 182 -27.90 -7.77 5.98
N SER A 183 -28.53 -7.04 5.05
CA SER A 183 -27.82 -6.14 4.12
C SER A 183 -26.95 -5.09 4.82
N THR A 184 -27.41 -4.53 5.95
CA THR A 184 -26.64 -3.53 6.72
C THR A 184 -25.35 -4.11 7.27
N TYR A 185 -25.38 -5.33 7.77
CA TYR A 185 -24.22 -6.03 8.29
C TYR A 185 -23.30 -6.54 7.18
N ALA A 186 -23.87 -7.15 6.14
CA ALA A 186 -23.14 -7.69 5.01
C ALA A 186 -22.36 -6.61 4.22
N THR A 187 -22.95 -5.41 4.08
CA THR A 187 -22.28 -4.29 3.38
C THR A 187 -20.90 -3.97 3.96
N TRP A 188 -20.74 -4.04 5.28
CA TRP A 188 -19.45 -3.80 5.92
C TRP A 188 -18.42 -4.87 5.53
N TRP A 189 -18.79 -6.15 5.58
CA TRP A 189 -17.90 -7.27 5.23
C TRP A 189 -17.52 -7.29 3.75
N ILE A 190 -18.51 -7.02 2.88
CA ILE A 190 -18.30 -6.95 1.44
C ILE A 190 -17.34 -5.79 1.11
N ARG A 191 -17.57 -4.61 1.68
CA ARG A 191 -16.71 -3.43 1.49
C ARG A 191 -15.30 -3.70 1.99
N GLN A 192 -15.16 -4.29 3.17
CA GLN A 192 -13.87 -4.64 3.75
C GLN A 192 -13.09 -5.62 2.86
N ALA A 193 -13.76 -6.65 2.33
CA ALA A 193 -13.12 -7.63 1.45
C ALA A 193 -12.65 -6.98 0.14
N ILE A 194 -13.50 -6.19 -0.52
CA ILE A 194 -13.16 -5.48 -1.75
C ILE A 194 -12.01 -4.49 -1.53
N THR A 195 -12.06 -3.69 -0.46
CA THR A 195 -11.00 -2.70 -0.17
C THR A 195 -9.67 -3.38 0.14
N ARG A 196 -9.72 -4.52 0.85
CA ARG A 196 -8.53 -5.31 1.13
C ARG A 196 -7.96 -5.93 -0.14
N ALA A 197 -8.79 -6.48 -1.01
CA ALA A 197 -8.36 -7.01 -2.30
C ALA A 197 -7.71 -5.93 -3.19
N LEU A 198 -8.30 -4.72 -3.21
CA LEU A 198 -7.68 -3.58 -3.88
C LEU A 198 -6.30 -3.25 -3.29
N ALA A 199 -6.14 -3.26 -1.97
CA ALA A 199 -4.84 -2.99 -1.36
C ALA A 199 -3.81 -4.09 -1.67
N ASP A 200 -4.24 -5.36 -1.73
CA ASP A 200 -3.37 -6.52 -1.89
C ASP A 200 -2.98 -6.79 -3.36
N TYR A 201 -3.86 -6.49 -4.34
CA TYR A 201 -3.71 -6.93 -5.73
C TYR A 201 -3.71 -5.80 -6.76
N SER A 202 -3.89 -4.52 -6.35
CA SER A 202 -3.97 -3.42 -7.32
C SER A 202 -2.63 -2.99 -7.91
N ARG A 203 -1.52 -3.42 -7.34
CA ARG A 203 -0.17 -3.00 -7.75
C ARG A 203 0.69 -4.20 -8.12
N THR A 204 1.51 -4.05 -9.16
CA THR A 204 2.49 -5.07 -9.59
C THR A 204 3.47 -5.41 -8.45
N ILE A 205 3.97 -4.39 -7.75
CA ILE A 205 4.77 -4.56 -6.53
C ILE A 205 3.83 -4.37 -5.34
N ARG A 206 3.54 -5.46 -4.61
CA ARG A 206 2.64 -5.45 -3.47
C ARG A 206 3.13 -4.52 -2.35
N ILE A 207 2.25 -3.67 -1.88
CA ILE A 207 2.47 -2.77 -0.75
C ILE A 207 1.62 -3.23 0.45
N PRO A 208 2.17 -3.25 1.69
CA PRO A 208 1.38 -3.57 2.89
C PRO A 208 0.16 -2.65 3.07
N VAL A 209 -0.96 -3.20 3.59
CA VAL A 209 -2.25 -2.49 3.71
C VAL A 209 -2.12 -1.18 4.50
N HIS A 210 -1.35 -1.15 5.60
CA HIS A 210 -1.16 0.06 6.39
C HIS A 210 -0.47 1.19 5.61
N MET A 211 0.41 0.84 4.65
CA MET A 211 1.03 1.84 3.76
C MET A 211 0.05 2.33 2.70
N VAL A 212 -0.82 1.46 2.18
CA VAL A 212 -1.89 1.87 1.25
C VAL A 212 -2.86 2.83 1.94
N GLU A 213 -3.21 2.59 3.21
CA GLU A 213 -4.01 3.52 4.01
C GLU A 213 -3.31 4.87 4.19
N THR A 214 -2.00 4.85 4.45
CA THR A 214 -1.19 6.07 4.59
C THR A 214 -1.12 6.85 3.28
N ILE A 215 -0.91 6.16 2.14
CA ILE A 215 -0.92 6.75 0.80
C ILE A 215 -2.31 7.36 0.50
N THR A 216 -3.40 6.66 0.88
CA THR A 216 -4.76 7.18 0.68
C THR A 216 -5.00 8.47 1.48
N LYS A 217 -4.56 8.53 2.74
CA LYS A 217 -4.62 9.75 3.57
C LYS A 217 -3.79 10.88 2.96
N TYR A 218 -2.58 10.57 2.49
CA TYR A 218 -1.72 11.53 1.80
C TYR A 218 -2.40 12.09 0.54
N MET A 219 -2.97 11.24 -0.30
CA MET A 219 -3.68 11.68 -1.51
C MET A 219 -4.93 12.51 -1.21
N GLN A 220 -5.65 12.21 -0.13
CA GLN A 220 -6.79 13.01 0.32
C GLN A 220 -6.33 14.40 0.81
N ALA A 221 -5.29 14.47 1.64
CA ALA A 221 -4.73 15.72 2.12
C ALA A 221 -4.19 16.57 0.94
N LYS A 222 -3.44 15.95 0.01
CA LYS A 222 -2.93 16.60 -1.19
C LYS A 222 -4.06 17.21 -2.03
N ARG A 223 -5.14 16.46 -2.31
CA ARG A 223 -6.30 16.95 -3.07
C ARG A 223 -7.01 18.10 -2.37
N ARG A 224 -7.19 17.99 -1.05
CA ARG A 224 -7.82 19.04 -0.25
C ARG A 224 -7.00 20.33 -0.29
N LEU A 225 -5.70 20.26 -0.03
CA LEU A 225 -4.81 21.42 -0.09
C LEU A 225 -4.73 22.01 -1.50
N MET A 226 -4.73 21.17 -2.54
CA MET A 226 -4.77 21.64 -3.93
C MET A 226 -6.05 22.45 -4.24
N GLN A 227 -7.21 22.04 -3.70
CA GLN A 227 -8.46 22.78 -3.85
C GLN A 227 -8.47 24.10 -3.06
N GLU A 228 -7.82 24.13 -1.91
CA GLU A 228 -7.77 25.32 -1.04
C GLU A 228 -6.74 26.35 -1.53
N LEU A 229 -5.58 25.87 -1.98
CA LEU A 229 -4.47 26.72 -2.43
C LEU A 229 -4.56 27.11 -3.90
N GLY A 230 -5.30 26.35 -4.73
CA GLY A 230 -5.36 26.53 -6.19
C GLY A 230 -4.07 26.16 -6.93
N ARG A 231 -3.08 25.56 -6.23
CA ARG A 231 -1.80 25.06 -6.76
C ARG A 231 -1.45 23.72 -6.15
N GLU A 232 -0.46 23.05 -6.71
CA GLU A 232 0.08 21.84 -6.08
C GLU A 232 0.74 22.17 -4.73
N PRO A 233 0.35 21.46 -3.62
CA PRO A 233 0.90 21.71 -2.31
C PRO A 233 2.35 21.22 -2.21
N LEU A 234 3.18 21.95 -1.47
CA LEU A 234 4.55 21.54 -1.14
C LEU A 234 4.54 20.37 -0.15
N PRO A 235 5.57 19.51 -0.17
CA PRO A 235 5.67 18.40 0.79
C PRO A 235 5.60 18.84 2.26
N GLU A 236 6.11 20.04 2.57
CA GLU A 236 6.08 20.65 3.91
C GLU A 236 4.65 21.00 4.35
N GLU A 237 3.82 21.50 3.43
CA GLU A 237 2.42 21.84 3.69
C GLU A 237 1.60 20.58 3.95
N VAL A 238 1.84 19.52 3.17
CA VAL A 238 1.19 18.22 3.38
C VAL A 238 1.66 17.57 4.69
N ALA A 239 2.94 17.71 5.04
CA ALA A 239 3.50 17.21 6.30
C ALA A 239 2.84 17.89 7.50
N ALA A 240 2.65 19.20 7.44
CA ALA A 240 1.96 19.96 8.48
C ALA A 240 0.48 19.54 8.63
N GLU A 241 -0.23 19.31 7.51
CA GLU A 241 -1.63 18.86 7.52
C GLU A 241 -1.79 17.46 8.10
N LEU A 242 -0.88 16.53 7.75
CA LEU A 242 -0.92 15.14 8.22
C LEU A 242 -0.30 14.97 9.63
N GLY A 243 0.44 15.96 10.15
CA GLY A 243 1.16 15.88 11.41
C GLY A 243 2.32 14.87 11.39
N VAL A 244 3.00 14.73 10.24
CA VAL A 244 4.14 13.82 10.02
C VAL A 244 5.38 14.59 9.60
N GLU A 245 6.54 13.97 9.71
CA GLU A 245 7.81 14.54 9.26
C GLU A 245 7.87 14.65 7.73
N VAL A 246 8.55 15.68 7.21
CA VAL A 246 8.69 15.95 5.78
C VAL A 246 9.36 14.79 5.05
N GLU A 247 10.38 14.17 5.66
CA GLU A 247 11.07 12.99 5.11
C GLU A 247 10.12 11.83 4.86
N LYS A 248 9.16 11.63 5.77
CA LYS A 248 8.14 10.59 5.63
C LYS A 248 7.18 10.89 4.47
N VAL A 249 6.88 12.16 4.22
CA VAL A 249 6.07 12.57 3.07
C VAL A 249 6.80 12.27 1.76
N HIS A 250 8.10 12.60 1.66
CA HIS A 250 8.92 12.24 0.50
C HIS A 250 8.97 10.72 0.27
N TYR A 251 9.13 9.95 1.34
CA TYR A 251 9.11 8.48 1.27
C TYR A 251 7.75 7.96 0.75
N ILE A 252 6.62 8.49 1.27
CA ILE A 252 5.28 8.13 0.81
C ILE A 252 5.11 8.50 -0.66
N GLN A 253 5.58 9.67 -1.08
CA GLN A 253 5.51 10.13 -2.47
C GLN A 253 6.28 9.20 -3.41
N LYS A 254 7.48 8.78 -3.02
CA LYS A 254 8.31 7.83 -3.79
C LYS A 254 7.63 6.46 -3.95
N ILE A 255 7.05 5.91 -2.88
CA ILE A 255 6.35 4.62 -2.92
C ILE A 255 5.02 4.71 -3.67
N SER A 256 4.38 5.88 -3.67
CA SER A 256 3.09 6.09 -4.34
C SER A 256 3.18 6.04 -5.86
N GLN A 257 4.38 6.16 -6.44
CA GLN A 257 4.59 6.11 -7.88
C GLN A 257 4.13 4.76 -8.45
N GLU A 258 3.54 4.80 -9.64
CA GLU A 258 3.17 3.60 -10.39
C GLU A 258 4.34 3.16 -11.26
N VAL A 259 4.44 1.85 -11.51
CA VAL A 259 5.43 1.28 -12.42
C VAL A 259 5.00 1.49 -13.86
N ILE A 260 5.97 1.76 -14.73
CA ILE A 260 5.77 1.94 -16.17
C ILE A 260 6.29 0.68 -16.87
N SER A 261 5.60 0.23 -17.93
CA SER A 261 6.04 -0.89 -18.73
C SER A 261 7.33 -0.54 -19.50
N LEU A 262 8.29 -1.46 -19.52
CA LEU A 262 9.49 -1.32 -20.32
C LEU A 262 9.22 -1.38 -21.83
N GLU A 263 8.11 -1.99 -22.23
CA GLU A 263 7.66 -2.08 -23.62
C GLU A 263 6.83 -0.87 -24.08
N SER A 264 6.70 0.17 -23.22
CA SER A 264 6.00 1.37 -23.65
C SER A 264 6.78 2.08 -24.77
N PRO A 265 6.11 2.45 -25.87
CA PRO A 265 6.75 3.16 -26.97
C PRO A 265 7.18 4.56 -26.52
N ILE A 266 8.31 5.03 -27.05
CA ILE A 266 8.83 6.39 -26.81
C ILE A 266 8.86 7.14 -28.14
N GLY A 267 8.16 8.28 -28.20
CA GLY A 267 8.04 9.14 -29.37
C GLY A 267 6.75 8.90 -30.16
N ASP A 268 6.42 9.89 -31.02
CA ASP A 268 5.20 9.88 -31.84
C ASP A 268 5.43 9.22 -33.21
N ASP A 269 6.68 9.13 -33.68
CA ASP A 269 7.00 8.77 -35.07
C ASP A 269 7.68 7.39 -35.25
N ASP A 270 8.28 6.82 -34.21
CA ASP A 270 8.96 5.53 -34.28
C ASP A 270 8.26 4.49 -33.38
N GLU A 271 7.36 3.71 -33.96
CA GLU A 271 6.66 2.58 -33.29
C GLU A 271 7.63 1.48 -32.80
N ASP A 272 8.89 1.51 -33.24
CA ASP A 272 9.89 0.45 -32.96
C ASP A 272 10.74 0.71 -31.69
N SER A 273 10.78 1.95 -31.14
CA SER A 273 11.62 2.27 -29.98
C SER A 273 10.86 2.11 -28.65
N THR A 274 11.36 1.26 -27.78
CA THR A 274 10.77 0.99 -26.46
C THR A 274 11.60 1.61 -25.33
N LEU A 275 10.99 1.80 -24.15
CA LEU A 275 11.69 2.32 -22.97
C LEU A 275 12.87 1.41 -22.57
N SER A 276 12.78 0.11 -22.83
CA SER A 276 13.85 -0.86 -22.53
C SER A 276 15.14 -0.58 -23.28
N ASP A 277 15.06 0.01 -24.50
CA ASP A 277 16.23 0.28 -25.33
C ASP A 277 17.12 1.41 -24.79
N PHE A 278 16.54 2.26 -23.93
CA PHE A 278 17.23 3.39 -23.30
C PHE A 278 17.82 3.06 -21.93
N ILE A 279 17.47 1.91 -21.34
CA ILE A 279 17.95 1.54 -20.02
C ILE A 279 19.27 0.81 -20.15
N LYS A 280 20.35 1.37 -19.55
CA LYS A 280 21.67 0.76 -19.52
C LYS A 280 21.65 -0.54 -18.71
N ASP A 281 22.22 -1.59 -19.25
CA ASP A 281 22.50 -2.81 -18.50
C ASP A 281 23.76 -2.59 -17.61
N GLU A 282 23.55 -2.60 -16.29
CA GLU A 282 24.59 -2.47 -15.29
C GLU A 282 25.09 -3.82 -14.77
N SER A 283 24.45 -4.92 -15.16
CA SER A 283 24.77 -6.27 -14.70
C SER A 283 25.84 -6.96 -15.54
N THR A 284 25.89 -6.65 -16.83
CA THR A 284 26.86 -7.20 -17.76
C THR A 284 28.12 -6.36 -17.78
N LEU A 285 29.28 -6.99 -17.61
CA LEU A 285 30.57 -6.33 -17.69
C LEU A 285 30.79 -5.71 -19.06
N SER A 286 31.32 -4.49 -19.08
CA SER A 286 31.72 -3.87 -20.34
C SER A 286 32.87 -4.65 -20.99
N PRO A 287 33.04 -4.62 -22.34
CA PRO A 287 34.16 -5.28 -23.03
C PRO A 287 35.53 -4.89 -22.45
N ASP A 288 35.70 -3.61 -22.10
CA ASP A 288 36.96 -3.11 -21.49
C ASP A 288 37.19 -3.71 -20.11
N GLU A 289 36.13 -3.79 -19.26
CA GLU A 289 36.24 -4.42 -17.94
C GLU A 289 36.52 -5.91 -18.04
N ALA A 290 35.85 -6.60 -18.99
CA ALA A 290 36.09 -8.02 -19.25
C ALA A 290 37.50 -8.29 -19.74
N ALA A 291 38.05 -7.44 -20.62
CA ALA A 291 39.45 -7.51 -21.08
C ALA A 291 40.43 -7.26 -19.93
N ASN A 292 40.19 -6.23 -19.10
CA ASN A 292 41.04 -5.93 -17.93
C ASN A 292 41.02 -7.08 -16.92
N LEU A 293 39.87 -7.72 -16.65
CA LEU A 293 39.79 -8.88 -15.76
C LEU A 293 40.54 -10.09 -16.36
N ALA A 294 40.48 -10.31 -17.67
CA ALA A 294 41.23 -11.37 -18.33
C ALA A 294 42.72 -11.14 -18.22
N LEU A 295 43.21 -9.92 -18.49
CA LEU A 295 44.63 -9.54 -18.32
C LEU A 295 45.10 -9.69 -16.87
N LEU A 296 44.26 -9.27 -15.91
CA LEU A 296 44.55 -9.43 -14.48
C LEU A 296 44.69 -10.93 -14.10
N LYS A 297 43.78 -11.77 -14.65
CA LYS A 297 43.81 -13.22 -14.43
C LYS A 297 45.12 -13.83 -14.96
N ASP A 298 45.52 -13.44 -16.17
CA ASP A 298 46.75 -13.92 -16.77
C ASP A 298 47.99 -13.48 -15.95
N GLN A 299 48.02 -12.24 -15.50
CA GLN A 299 49.05 -11.72 -14.64
C GLN A 299 49.16 -12.44 -13.28
N ILE A 300 48.00 -12.74 -12.68
CA ILE A 300 47.94 -13.54 -11.45
C ILE A 300 48.50 -14.94 -11.68
N GLN A 301 48.16 -15.59 -12.81
CA GLN A 301 48.69 -16.91 -13.16
C GLN A 301 50.18 -16.87 -13.36
N GLU A 302 50.74 -15.84 -14.00
CA GLU A 302 52.18 -15.65 -14.18
C GLU A 302 52.91 -15.50 -12.84
N VAL A 303 52.31 -14.74 -11.89
CA VAL A 303 52.89 -14.59 -10.55
C VAL A 303 52.79 -15.89 -9.75
N MET A 304 51.71 -16.63 -9.91
CA MET A 304 51.50 -17.91 -9.24
C MET A 304 52.50 -18.99 -9.74
N ALA A 305 52.98 -18.90 -10.99
CA ALA A 305 53.93 -19.84 -11.56
C ALA A 305 55.27 -19.91 -10.76
N ASP A 306 55.60 -18.85 -10.00
CA ASP A 306 56.79 -18.81 -9.14
C ASP A 306 56.61 -19.55 -7.78
N LEU A 307 55.39 -20.05 -7.51
CA LEU A 307 55.08 -20.83 -6.30
C LEU A 307 55.16 -22.33 -6.56
N THR A 308 55.24 -23.14 -5.48
CA THR A 308 55.19 -24.60 -5.62
C THR A 308 53.79 -25.05 -6.05
N GLU A 309 53.70 -26.15 -6.79
CA GLU A 309 52.42 -26.74 -7.26
C GLU A 309 51.36 -26.88 -6.15
N ARG A 310 51.81 -27.23 -4.95
CA ARG A 310 50.97 -27.37 -3.78
C ARG A 310 50.41 -26.05 -3.28
N GLU A 311 51.25 -24.99 -3.24
CA GLU A 311 50.84 -23.65 -2.88
C GLU A 311 49.86 -23.05 -3.92
N GLN A 312 50.11 -23.27 -5.22
CA GLN A 312 49.25 -22.84 -6.32
C GLN A 312 47.84 -23.43 -6.17
N ARG A 313 47.74 -24.74 -6.01
CA ARG A 313 46.46 -25.43 -5.88
C ARG A 313 45.70 -24.98 -4.62
N ILE A 314 46.36 -24.79 -3.50
CA ILE A 314 45.74 -24.30 -2.26
C ILE A 314 45.16 -22.89 -2.47
N LEU A 315 45.95 -21.97 -3.10
CA LEU A 315 45.46 -20.64 -3.41
C LEU A 315 44.31 -20.65 -4.45
N ALA A 316 44.46 -21.45 -5.51
CA ALA A 316 43.44 -21.57 -6.54
C ALA A 316 42.08 -22.02 -5.94
N MET A 317 42.07 -23.03 -5.11
CA MET A 317 40.84 -23.48 -4.43
C MET A 317 40.37 -22.46 -3.40
N ARG A 318 41.24 -21.81 -2.67
CA ARG A 318 40.90 -20.85 -1.62
C ARG A 318 40.20 -19.62 -2.19
N PHE A 319 40.70 -19.09 -3.30
CA PHE A 319 40.20 -17.87 -3.93
C PHE A 319 39.31 -18.14 -5.15
N GLY A 320 39.07 -19.42 -5.51
CA GLY A 320 38.22 -19.77 -6.62
C GLY A 320 38.77 -19.34 -7.98
N LEU A 321 40.10 -19.40 -8.18
CA LEU A 321 40.75 -18.92 -9.41
C LEU A 321 40.41 -19.83 -10.63
N ASP A 322 40.18 -21.13 -10.38
CA ASP A 322 39.86 -22.10 -11.41
C ASP A 322 38.35 -22.21 -11.65
N ASP A 323 37.59 -22.41 -10.59
CA ASP A 323 36.16 -22.77 -10.65
C ASP A 323 35.23 -21.58 -10.31
N GLY A 324 35.77 -20.43 -9.92
CA GLY A 324 35.01 -19.29 -9.44
C GLY A 324 34.38 -19.47 -8.04
N ILE A 325 34.62 -20.63 -7.40
CA ILE A 325 34.05 -20.95 -6.09
C ILE A 325 35.13 -20.84 -4.99
N THR A 326 34.91 -19.98 -4.02
CA THR A 326 35.83 -19.84 -2.89
C THR A 326 35.59 -20.93 -1.84
N HIS A 327 36.63 -21.65 -1.43
CA HIS A 327 36.55 -22.68 -0.40
C HIS A 327 37.07 -22.21 0.95
N THR A 328 36.51 -22.77 2.02
CA THR A 328 36.98 -22.49 3.39
C THR A 328 38.29 -23.19 3.69
N LEU A 329 39.07 -22.66 4.64
CA LEU A 329 40.33 -23.30 5.08
C LEU A 329 40.17 -24.75 5.56
N GLU A 330 39.02 -25.07 6.08
CA GLU A 330 38.70 -26.42 6.55
C GLU A 330 38.42 -27.38 5.39
N GLU A 331 37.71 -26.96 4.37
CA GLU A 331 37.44 -27.72 3.15
C GLU A 331 38.71 -28.00 2.38
N VAL A 332 39.51 -26.96 2.17
CA VAL A 332 40.85 -27.12 1.56
C VAL A 332 41.72 -28.06 2.39
N GLY A 333 41.69 -27.95 3.73
CA GLY A 333 42.38 -28.85 4.64
C GLY A 333 41.97 -30.33 4.47
N LYS A 334 40.69 -30.61 4.30
CA LYS A 334 40.15 -31.96 4.04
C LYS A 334 40.68 -32.53 2.72
N VAL A 335 40.69 -31.72 1.64
CA VAL A 335 41.20 -32.15 0.32
C VAL A 335 42.67 -32.49 0.36
N PHE A 336 43.51 -31.70 1.05
CA PHE A 336 44.96 -31.91 1.12
C PHE A 336 45.42 -32.78 2.31
N GLY A 337 44.49 -33.27 3.15
CA GLY A 337 44.78 -34.13 4.28
C GLY A 337 45.59 -33.44 5.40
N VAL A 338 45.40 -32.13 5.59
CA VAL A 338 46.12 -31.31 6.59
C VAL A 338 45.19 -30.49 7.44
N THR A 339 45.67 -30.06 8.61
CA THR A 339 44.89 -29.25 9.52
C THR A 339 44.62 -27.85 8.98
N ARG A 340 43.49 -27.25 9.38
CA ARG A 340 43.12 -25.87 9.04
C ARG A 340 44.27 -24.87 9.28
N GLU A 341 44.95 -25.00 10.43
CA GLU A 341 46.02 -24.09 10.78
C GLU A 341 47.22 -24.25 9.85
N ARG A 342 47.49 -25.48 9.37
CA ARG A 342 48.56 -25.72 8.41
C ARG A 342 48.27 -25.08 7.04
N ILE A 343 47.02 -25.12 6.60
CA ILE A 343 46.61 -24.42 5.36
C ILE A 343 46.77 -22.91 5.54
N ARG A 344 46.36 -22.33 6.68
CA ARG A 344 46.56 -20.90 6.99
C ARG A 344 48.04 -20.48 6.95
N GLN A 345 48.95 -21.33 7.48
CA GLN A 345 50.37 -21.07 7.43
C GLN A 345 50.95 -21.11 6.00
N ILE A 346 50.45 -22.07 5.17
CA ILE A 346 50.88 -22.18 3.77
C ILE A 346 50.35 -20.97 2.97
N GLU A 347 49.09 -20.59 3.15
CA GLU A 347 48.50 -19.40 2.56
C GLU A 347 49.27 -18.14 2.89
N ALA A 348 49.56 -17.90 4.20
CA ALA A 348 50.32 -16.73 4.64
C ALA A 348 51.71 -16.65 4.02
N LYS A 349 52.44 -17.78 3.97
CA LYS A 349 53.77 -17.84 3.35
C LYS A 349 53.72 -17.64 1.83
N ALA A 350 52.72 -18.21 1.16
CA ALA A 350 52.55 -18.04 -0.27
C ALA A 350 52.23 -16.58 -0.62
N LEU A 351 51.32 -15.94 0.13
CA LEU A 351 51.02 -14.50 -0.05
C LEU A 351 52.20 -13.60 0.26
N GLU A 352 53.03 -13.93 1.27
CA GLU A 352 54.25 -13.18 1.57
C GLU A 352 55.29 -13.28 0.42
N ARG A 353 55.44 -14.46 -0.18
CA ARG A 353 56.31 -14.66 -1.38
C ARG A 353 55.76 -13.85 -2.57
N ILE A 354 54.47 -13.88 -2.82
CA ILE A 354 53.81 -13.09 -3.88
C ILE A 354 54.08 -11.62 -3.65
N ARG A 355 53.93 -11.11 -2.41
CA ARG A 355 54.15 -9.70 -2.06
C ARG A 355 55.62 -9.26 -2.23
N GLY A 356 56.55 -10.19 -2.07
CA GLY A 356 58.00 -9.94 -2.27
C GLY A 356 58.42 -9.97 -3.73
N ASN A 357 57.58 -10.39 -4.65
CA ASN A 357 57.93 -10.52 -6.06
C ASN A 357 57.91 -9.13 -6.75
N GLU A 358 59.00 -8.82 -7.49
CA GLU A 358 59.11 -7.54 -8.20
C GLU A 358 58.04 -7.36 -9.30
N LYS A 359 57.52 -8.46 -9.85
CA LYS A 359 56.44 -8.44 -10.84
C LYS A 359 55.14 -7.85 -10.26
N VAL A 360 54.83 -8.15 -8.99
CA VAL A 360 53.64 -7.64 -8.28
C VAL A 360 53.74 -6.16 -7.97
N LYS A 361 54.96 -5.64 -7.79
CA LYS A 361 55.16 -4.20 -7.54
C LYS A 361 54.94 -3.33 -8.79
N LYS A 362 54.85 -3.95 -9.97
CA LYS A 362 54.57 -3.28 -11.25
C LYS A 362 53.13 -3.40 -11.69
N LEU A 363 52.33 -4.22 -11.02
CA LEU A 363 50.86 -4.33 -11.10
C LEU A 363 50.20 -3.24 -10.27
#